data_fdf8e849ab37021748953c0be3f8f387
#
_entry.id   fdf8e849ab37021748953c0be3f8f387
#
_cell.length_a   1.000
_cell.length_b   1.000
_cell.length_c   1.000
_cell.angle_alpha   90.00
_cell.angle_beta   90.00
_cell.angle_gamma   90.00
#
_symmetry.space_group_name_H-M   'P 1'
#
loop_
_entity.id
_entity.type
_entity.pdbx_description
1 polymer ?
#
loop_
_entity_poly.entity_id
_entity_poly.type
_entity_poly.pdbx_seq_one_letter_code
_entity_poly.pdbx_strand_id
1 'polypeptide(L)'
;MKKNILKQIILVLSLTLTTHLYAQENIHWSGPFVGVDVGYTWTTDKKNNNSRDGNNYYSKNEDNGGLVGVYTGYNFMVNENWLLGITGEYATYDAKDSYNNLQNGVPNNVTTVSSIEQKVSLLAKLGYLINDKTLLFVTGGYSTAEISRDYDQESPNRSEKHKDWQNGWTIGLGGDYFFYKNFSANLEYRYTDFGTDNVIVAMWNDAPQPQEVRQDELTFGITYHF
;
A
#
# COMPACT_ATOMS: atom_id res chain seq x y z
N MET A 1 -9.64 17.29 -14.80
CA MET A 1 -9.77 17.00 -13.37
C MET A 1 -8.43 16.86 -12.63
N LYS A 2 -7.37 16.25 -13.21
CA LYS A 2 -6.05 16.03 -12.53
C LYS A 2 -5.33 17.31 -12.02
N LYS A 3 -5.50 18.47 -12.65
CA LYS A 3 -4.84 19.75 -12.26
C LYS A 3 -5.36 20.36 -10.94
N ASN A 4 -6.56 20.03 -10.51
CA ASN A 4 -7.14 20.62 -9.29
C ASN A 4 -6.75 19.87 -8.01
N ILE A 5 -6.51 18.55 -8.11
CA ILE A 5 -6.10 17.72 -6.97
C ILE A 5 -4.67 18.10 -6.53
N LEU A 6 -3.76 18.29 -7.48
CA LEU A 6 -2.38 18.72 -7.17
C LEU A 6 -2.33 20.10 -6.49
N LYS A 7 -3.20 21.05 -6.88
CA LYS A 7 -3.32 22.34 -6.22
C LYS A 7 -3.88 22.25 -4.79
N GLN A 8 -4.80 21.34 -4.54
CA GLN A 8 -5.35 21.12 -3.20
C GLN A 8 -4.33 20.45 -2.27
N ILE A 9 -3.54 19.50 -2.77
CA ILE A 9 -2.45 18.88 -2.01
C ILE A 9 -1.37 19.91 -1.65
N ILE A 10 -0.99 20.78 -2.58
CA ILE A 10 -0.01 21.87 -2.33
C ILE A 10 -0.57 22.89 -1.33
N LEU A 11 -1.87 23.17 -1.35
CA LEU A 11 -2.51 24.09 -0.41
C LEU A 11 -2.57 23.51 1.02
N VAL A 12 -2.83 22.21 1.16
CA VAL A 12 -2.79 21.52 2.46
C VAL A 12 -1.37 21.45 3.01
N LEU A 13 -0.37 21.16 2.17
CA LEU A 13 1.05 21.19 2.59
C LEU A 13 1.50 22.59 3.01
N SER A 14 1.00 23.67 2.37
CA SER A 14 1.39 25.05 2.71
C SER A 14 0.76 25.55 4.02
N LEU A 15 -0.39 25.00 4.44
CA LEU A 15 -1.02 25.40 5.71
C LEU A 15 -0.33 24.77 6.95
N THR A 16 0.36 23.65 6.80
CA THR A 16 1.09 23.01 7.91
C THR A 16 2.48 23.58 8.14
N LEU A 17 3.03 24.35 7.20
CA LEU A 17 4.39 24.90 7.28
C LEU A 17 4.51 26.19 8.10
N THR A 18 3.41 26.77 8.59
CA THR A 18 3.43 28.08 9.27
C THR A 18 3.37 28.03 10.80
N THR A 19 3.40 26.86 11.43
CA THR A 19 3.38 26.77 12.88
C THR A 19 4.70 26.23 13.45
N HIS A 20 5.45 27.14 14.06
CA HIS A 20 6.50 26.94 15.06
C HIS A 20 7.90 26.47 14.65
N LEU A 21 8.69 27.41 14.14
CA LEU A 21 10.14 27.40 14.29
C LEU A 21 10.51 27.89 15.69
N TYR A 22 10.38 27.05 16.72
CA TYR A 22 11.05 27.25 17.99
C TYR A 22 11.91 26.03 18.28
N ALA A 23 13.22 26.22 18.11
CA ALA A 23 14.23 25.23 18.43
C ALA A 23 14.33 25.09 19.96
N GLN A 24 13.77 24.01 20.50
CA GLN A 24 14.09 23.49 21.81
C GLN A 24 14.71 22.12 21.61
N GLU A 25 15.84 21.83 22.27
CA GLU A 25 16.63 20.59 22.14
C GLU A 25 15.92 19.31 22.66
N ASN A 26 14.64 19.36 22.90
CA ASN A 26 13.88 18.22 23.39
C ASN A 26 13.32 17.42 22.20
N ILE A 27 13.65 16.15 22.14
CA ILE A 27 13.05 15.20 21.23
C ILE A 27 11.57 15.08 21.57
N HIS A 28 10.71 15.49 20.64
CA HIS A 28 9.26 15.43 20.83
C HIS A 28 8.64 14.44 19.86
N TRP A 29 8.14 13.34 20.40
CA TRP A 29 7.34 12.38 19.63
C TRP A 29 5.94 12.90 19.33
N SER A 30 5.42 13.81 20.15
CA SER A 30 4.09 14.39 20.01
C SER A 30 4.10 15.57 19.05
N GLY A 31 3.13 15.61 18.15
CA GLY A 31 2.96 16.68 17.18
C GLY A 31 2.76 16.20 15.76
N PRO A 32 2.65 17.13 14.81
CA PRO A 32 2.55 16.79 13.39
C PRO A 32 3.88 16.28 12.86
N PHE A 33 3.81 15.44 11.85
CA PHE A 33 4.99 14.92 11.15
C PHE A 33 4.72 14.75 9.66
N VAL A 34 5.81 14.75 8.89
CA VAL A 34 5.81 14.42 7.46
C VAL A 34 7.01 13.54 7.16
N GLY A 35 6.86 12.58 6.27
CA GLY A 35 7.95 11.70 5.88
C GLY A 35 7.85 11.20 4.45
N VAL A 36 8.93 10.56 4.05
CA VAL A 36 9.05 9.82 2.79
C VAL A 36 9.58 8.44 3.10
N ASP A 37 9.15 7.46 2.33
CA ASP A 37 9.64 6.10 2.45
C ASP A 37 9.97 5.49 1.08
N VAL A 38 10.81 4.48 1.13
CA VAL A 38 11.10 3.57 0.04
C VAL A 38 10.99 2.15 0.58
N GLY A 39 10.64 1.22 -0.26
CA GLY A 39 10.48 -0.14 0.21
C GLY A 39 10.43 -1.17 -0.91
N TYR A 40 10.19 -2.38 -0.47
CA TYR A 40 9.98 -3.52 -1.34
C TYR A 40 8.66 -4.19 -0.98
N THR A 41 7.94 -4.62 -2.01
CA THR A 41 6.63 -5.27 -1.88
C THR A 41 6.65 -6.67 -2.47
N TRP A 42 5.90 -7.55 -1.82
CA TRP A 42 5.55 -8.91 -2.30
C TRP A 42 4.04 -9.01 -2.36
N THR A 43 3.51 -9.13 -3.56
CA THR A 43 2.06 -9.23 -3.79
C THR A 43 1.73 -10.62 -4.25
N THR A 44 0.72 -11.22 -3.63
CA THR A 44 0.16 -12.51 -4.06
C THR A 44 -1.26 -12.28 -4.56
N ASP A 45 -1.50 -12.56 -5.84
CA ASP A 45 -2.83 -12.57 -6.46
C ASP A 45 -3.22 -14.04 -6.72
N LYS A 46 -4.30 -14.50 -6.09
CA LYS A 46 -4.81 -15.86 -6.26
C LYS A 46 -6.17 -15.82 -6.94
N LYS A 47 -6.26 -16.57 -8.02
CA LYS A 47 -7.51 -16.84 -8.70
C LYS A 47 -7.83 -18.33 -8.55
N ASN A 48 -9.01 -18.64 -8.01
CA ASN A 48 -9.52 -20.00 -7.95
C ASN A 48 -10.97 -19.97 -8.42
N ASN A 49 -11.21 -20.46 -9.64
CA ASN A 49 -12.53 -20.50 -10.24
C ASN A 49 -12.86 -21.92 -10.70
N ASN A 50 -13.86 -22.51 -10.04
CA ASN A 50 -14.49 -23.74 -10.51
C ASN A 50 -15.60 -23.34 -11.47
N SER A 51 -15.34 -23.41 -12.77
CA SER A 51 -16.30 -23.03 -13.80
C SER A 51 -17.49 -24.03 -13.86
N ARG A 52 -18.66 -23.52 -14.31
CA ARG A 52 -19.86 -24.35 -14.51
C ARG A 52 -19.69 -25.44 -15.58
N ASP A 53 -18.66 -25.35 -16.40
CA ASP A 53 -18.31 -26.36 -17.44
C ASP A 53 -17.43 -27.50 -16.91
N GLY A 54 -17.17 -27.55 -15.58
CA GLY A 54 -16.37 -28.58 -14.92
C GLY A 54 -14.85 -28.38 -15.04
N ASN A 55 -14.39 -27.27 -15.61
CA ASN A 55 -12.97 -26.93 -15.68
C ASN A 55 -12.53 -26.15 -14.45
N ASN A 56 -11.35 -26.46 -13.94
CA ASN A 56 -10.70 -25.72 -12.85
C ASN A 56 -9.71 -24.70 -13.46
N TYR A 57 -9.97 -23.43 -13.22
CA TYR A 57 -9.05 -22.35 -13.56
C TYR A 57 -8.32 -21.92 -12.28
N TYR A 58 -7.02 -22.11 -12.25
CA TYR A 58 -6.15 -21.72 -11.16
C TYR A 58 -5.02 -20.83 -11.68
N SER A 59 -4.79 -19.72 -11.03
CA SER A 59 -3.55 -18.97 -11.18
C SER A 59 -3.10 -18.44 -9.83
N LYS A 60 -1.81 -18.52 -9.57
CA LYS A 60 -1.14 -17.87 -8.47
C LYS A 60 -0.06 -16.98 -9.07
N ASN A 61 -0.17 -15.71 -8.84
CA ASN A 61 0.83 -14.73 -9.22
C ASN A 61 1.57 -14.23 -7.98
N GLU A 62 2.88 -14.05 -8.09
CA GLU A 62 3.73 -13.44 -7.08
C GLU A 62 4.42 -12.26 -7.73
N ASP A 63 3.89 -11.06 -7.51
CA ASP A 63 4.41 -9.82 -8.04
C ASP A 63 5.29 -9.14 -6.98
N ASN A 64 6.50 -8.76 -7.37
CA ASN A 64 7.48 -8.17 -6.48
C ASN A 64 8.05 -6.89 -7.09
N GLY A 65 8.27 -5.86 -6.29
CA GLY A 65 8.81 -4.62 -6.81
C GLY A 65 9.16 -3.59 -5.76
N GLY A 66 9.69 -2.47 -6.23
CA GLY A 66 9.98 -1.31 -5.41
C GLY A 66 8.75 -0.47 -5.16
N LEU A 67 8.75 0.27 -4.05
CA LEU A 67 7.76 1.31 -3.76
C LEU A 67 8.44 2.59 -3.29
N VAL A 68 7.77 3.71 -3.53
CA VAL A 68 8.11 5.03 -2.98
C VAL A 68 6.85 5.66 -2.46
N GLY A 69 6.88 6.17 -1.23
CA GLY A 69 5.75 6.76 -0.56
C GLY A 69 6.06 8.12 0.06
N VAL A 70 4.97 8.82 0.36
CA VAL A 70 4.96 10.03 1.18
C VAL A 70 3.87 9.89 2.22
N TYR A 71 4.15 10.29 3.45
CA TYR A 71 3.18 10.19 4.53
C TYR A 71 3.21 11.40 5.43
N THR A 72 2.10 11.64 6.09
CA THR A 72 1.94 12.70 7.09
C THR A 72 0.97 12.25 8.16
N GLY A 73 1.06 12.85 9.32
CA GLY A 73 0.17 12.49 10.41
C GLY A 73 0.36 13.33 11.64
N TYR A 74 -0.21 12.84 12.73
CA TYR A 74 -0.11 13.45 14.05
C TYR A 74 0.06 12.36 15.11
N ASN A 75 1.00 12.58 16.03
CA ASN A 75 1.26 11.74 17.18
C ASN A 75 0.83 12.44 18.48
N PHE A 76 0.24 11.66 19.39
CA PHE A 76 -0.17 12.09 20.74
C PHE A 76 0.52 11.21 21.77
N MET A 77 1.27 11.81 22.70
CA MET A 77 1.74 11.09 23.88
C MET A 77 0.59 10.94 24.86
N VAL A 78 0.21 9.70 25.15
CA VAL A 78 -0.83 9.36 26.16
C VAL A 78 -0.25 9.45 27.56
N ASN A 79 0.99 9.05 27.72
CA ASN A 79 1.82 9.17 28.92
C ASN A 79 3.31 9.15 28.52
N GLU A 80 4.20 9.00 29.48
CA GLU A 80 5.66 9.05 29.26
C GLU A 80 6.17 7.98 28.24
N ASN A 81 5.48 6.84 28.12
CA ASN A 81 5.93 5.71 27.28
C ASN A 81 4.99 5.37 26.13
N TRP A 82 3.70 5.73 26.19
CA TRP A 82 2.72 5.33 25.21
C TRP A 82 2.33 6.46 24.27
N LEU A 83 2.34 6.15 22.99
CA LEU A 83 1.99 7.06 21.90
C LEU A 83 0.81 6.50 21.11
N LEU A 84 -0.14 7.37 20.79
CA LEU A 84 -1.17 7.15 19.77
C LEU A 84 -0.91 8.07 18.58
N GLY A 85 -1.13 7.59 17.38
CA GLY A 85 -0.96 8.38 16.17
C GLY A 85 -1.99 8.04 15.10
N ILE A 86 -2.09 8.94 14.13
CA ILE A 86 -2.82 8.74 12.89
C ILE A 86 -1.92 9.13 11.73
N THR A 87 -1.87 8.31 10.68
CA THR A 87 -1.01 8.51 9.51
C THR A 87 -1.84 8.36 8.24
N GLY A 88 -1.75 9.35 7.35
CA GLY A 88 -2.19 9.26 5.96
C GLY A 88 -0.98 9.08 5.05
N GLU A 89 -1.05 8.13 4.14
CA GLU A 89 0.04 7.78 3.23
C GLU A 89 -0.45 7.66 1.80
N TYR A 90 0.42 8.02 0.86
CA TYR A 90 0.29 7.75 -0.57
C TYR A 90 1.57 7.10 -1.07
N ALA A 91 1.46 5.94 -1.70
CA ALA A 91 2.60 5.21 -2.26
C ALA A 91 2.37 4.84 -3.73
N THR A 92 3.45 4.80 -4.51
CA THR A 92 3.49 4.32 -5.89
C THR A 92 4.41 3.13 -5.99
N TYR A 93 4.09 2.22 -6.91
CA TYR A 93 4.75 0.93 -7.06
C TYR A 93 5.33 0.75 -8.46
N ASP A 94 6.49 0.12 -8.54
CA ASP A 94 7.08 -0.39 -9.79
C ASP A 94 7.19 -1.91 -9.68
N ALA A 95 6.03 -2.56 -9.55
CA ALA A 95 5.89 -3.99 -9.46
C ALA A 95 5.02 -4.47 -10.63
N LYS A 96 5.58 -5.33 -11.49
CA LYS A 96 4.89 -5.90 -12.65
C LYS A 96 5.29 -7.35 -12.81
N ASP A 97 4.32 -8.22 -12.91
CA ASP A 97 4.57 -9.60 -13.31
C ASP A 97 3.59 -10.04 -14.41
N SER A 98 4.02 -11.00 -15.21
CA SER A 98 3.23 -11.62 -16.26
C SER A 98 3.16 -13.12 -16.05
N TYR A 99 1.97 -13.69 -16.08
CA TYR A 99 1.78 -15.12 -15.90
C TYR A 99 0.78 -15.70 -16.91
N ASN A 100 1.01 -16.97 -17.25
CA ASN A 100 0.06 -17.74 -18.07
C ASN A 100 -1.01 -18.36 -17.16
N ASN A 101 -2.28 -18.14 -17.51
CA ASN A 101 -3.39 -18.80 -16.83
C ASN A 101 -3.34 -20.32 -17.06
N LEU A 102 -3.68 -21.08 -16.01
CA LEU A 102 -3.76 -22.55 -16.09
C LEU A 102 -5.22 -22.99 -16.18
N GLN A 103 -5.52 -23.84 -17.13
CA GLN A 103 -6.79 -24.58 -17.24
C GLN A 103 -6.52 -26.06 -16.96
N ASN A 104 -7.11 -26.61 -15.90
CA ASN A 104 -6.88 -27.99 -15.45
C ASN A 104 -5.38 -28.33 -15.28
N GLY A 105 -4.58 -27.34 -14.80
CA GLY A 105 -3.15 -27.50 -14.58
C GLY A 105 -2.25 -27.37 -15.81
N VAL A 106 -2.83 -27.03 -16.99
CA VAL A 106 -2.09 -26.84 -18.25
C VAL A 106 -2.15 -25.34 -18.61
N PRO A 107 -1.03 -24.69 -19.02
CA PRO A 107 -1.07 -23.32 -19.52
C PRO A 107 -2.05 -23.17 -20.68
N ASN A 108 -2.92 -22.17 -20.61
CA ASN A 108 -3.78 -21.78 -21.71
C ASN A 108 -3.17 -20.59 -22.46
N ASN A 109 -3.74 -20.24 -23.63
CA ASN A 109 -3.22 -19.14 -24.47
C ASN A 109 -3.62 -17.74 -23.96
N VAL A 110 -3.80 -17.58 -22.65
CA VAL A 110 -4.13 -16.29 -22.01
C VAL A 110 -3.02 -15.90 -21.04
N THR A 111 -2.39 -14.78 -21.32
CA THR A 111 -1.43 -14.14 -20.41
C THR A 111 -2.13 -13.01 -19.65
N THR A 112 -1.94 -12.95 -18.36
CA THR A 112 -2.43 -11.86 -17.52
C THR A 112 -1.24 -11.13 -16.91
N VAL A 113 -1.22 -9.80 -17.06
CA VAL A 113 -0.29 -8.90 -16.36
C VAL A 113 -1.09 -8.17 -15.30
N SER A 114 -0.71 -8.35 -14.03
CA SER A 114 -1.31 -7.64 -12.89
C SER A 114 -0.28 -6.69 -12.30
N SER A 115 -0.68 -5.49 -11.89
CA SER A 115 0.19 -4.55 -11.20
C SER A 115 -0.60 -3.67 -10.24
N ILE A 116 -0.04 -3.41 -9.05
CA ILE A 116 -0.49 -2.32 -8.18
C ILE A 116 0.22 -1.06 -8.64
N GLU A 117 -0.54 -0.02 -9.00
CA GLU A 117 0.04 1.25 -9.49
C GLU A 117 0.22 2.24 -8.34
N GLN A 118 -0.78 2.36 -7.47
CA GLN A 118 -0.77 3.31 -6.36
C GLN A 118 -1.67 2.83 -5.21
N LYS A 119 -1.32 3.24 -3.99
CA LYS A 119 -2.07 2.94 -2.77
C LYS A 119 -2.24 4.19 -1.91
N VAL A 120 -3.40 4.34 -1.31
CA VAL A 120 -3.69 5.33 -0.26
C VAL A 120 -4.05 4.59 1.00
N SER A 121 -3.45 4.98 2.13
CA SER A 121 -3.70 4.36 3.42
C SER A 121 -4.04 5.40 4.47
N LEU A 122 -4.94 5.04 5.39
CA LEU A 122 -5.23 5.76 6.62
C LEU A 122 -5.06 4.81 7.79
N LEU A 123 -4.01 5.02 8.59
CA LEU A 123 -3.55 4.10 9.61
C LEU A 123 -3.57 4.77 10.99
N ALA A 124 -4.11 4.07 11.98
CA ALA A 124 -3.87 4.37 13.39
C ALA A 124 -2.53 3.74 13.81
N LYS A 125 -1.81 4.39 14.71
CA LYS A 125 -0.53 3.93 15.28
C LYS A 125 -0.64 3.83 16.79
N LEU A 126 -0.19 2.72 17.36
CA LEU A 126 0.05 2.56 18.79
C LEU A 126 1.54 2.29 18.98
N GLY A 127 2.21 3.15 19.71
CA GLY A 127 3.66 3.08 19.95
C GLY A 127 4.02 2.99 21.40
N TYR A 128 5.16 2.36 21.69
CA TYR A 128 5.78 2.28 23.01
C TYR A 128 7.23 2.75 22.93
N LEU A 129 7.59 3.75 23.72
CA LEU A 129 8.94 4.28 23.83
C LEU A 129 9.79 3.33 24.68
N ILE A 130 10.83 2.74 24.08
CA ILE A 130 11.85 1.97 24.81
C ILE A 130 12.80 2.92 25.54
N ASN A 131 13.09 4.06 24.92
CA ASN A 131 13.84 5.18 25.46
C ASN A 131 13.44 6.46 24.70
N ASP A 132 14.00 7.60 25.09
CA ASP A 132 13.63 8.91 24.51
C ASP A 132 13.77 8.98 22.99
N LYS A 133 14.64 8.14 22.38
CA LYS A 133 14.94 8.16 20.94
C LYS A 133 14.34 7.01 20.15
N THR A 134 13.83 5.96 20.82
CA THR A 134 13.41 4.72 20.15
C THR A 134 11.97 4.39 20.48
N LEU A 135 11.15 4.33 19.44
CA LEU A 135 9.75 3.95 19.49
C LEU A 135 9.57 2.60 18.76
N LEU A 136 8.95 1.62 19.42
CA LEU A 136 8.35 0.48 18.72
C LEU A 136 6.87 0.76 18.53
N PHE A 137 6.33 0.36 17.40
CA PHE A 137 4.93 0.63 17.09
C PHE A 137 4.25 -0.48 16.32
N VAL A 138 2.93 -0.54 16.44
CA VAL A 138 2.04 -1.27 15.55
C VAL A 138 1.13 -0.26 14.85
N THR A 139 0.79 -0.56 13.61
CA THR A 139 -0.15 0.23 12.82
C THR A 139 -1.33 -0.64 12.41
N GLY A 140 -2.46 -0.03 12.16
CA GLY A 140 -3.62 -0.73 11.64
C GLY A 140 -4.64 0.24 11.08
N GLY A 141 -5.28 -0.13 9.97
CA GLY A 141 -6.25 0.75 9.35
C GLY A 141 -6.74 0.30 7.99
N TYR A 142 -7.17 1.28 7.23
CA TYR A 142 -7.78 1.10 5.91
C TYR A 142 -6.80 1.50 4.82
N SER A 143 -6.76 0.69 3.75
CA SER A 143 -6.00 0.98 2.53
C SER A 143 -6.86 0.75 1.29
N THR A 144 -6.62 1.55 0.27
CA THR A 144 -7.22 1.36 -1.06
C THR A 144 -6.13 1.47 -2.11
N ALA A 145 -6.11 0.54 -3.07
CA ALA A 145 -5.10 0.47 -4.13
C ALA A 145 -5.73 0.43 -5.52
N GLU A 146 -5.11 1.13 -6.47
CA GLU A 146 -5.44 1.01 -7.89
C GLU A 146 -4.70 -0.20 -8.46
N ILE A 147 -5.46 -1.22 -8.86
CA ILE A 147 -4.95 -2.44 -9.45
C ILE A 147 -5.25 -2.42 -10.96
N SER A 148 -4.20 -2.53 -11.77
CA SER A 148 -4.28 -2.65 -13.23
C SER A 148 -4.09 -4.10 -13.64
N ARG A 149 -4.97 -4.61 -14.49
CA ARG A 149 -4.90 -5.96 -15.05
C ARG A 149 -5.06 -5.89 -16.55
N ASP A 150 -4.05 -6.38 -17.27
CA ASP A 150 -4.04 -6.49 -18.72
C ASP A 150 -4.16 -7.97 -19.09
N TYR A 151 -5.19 -8.32 -19.84
CA TYR A 151 -5.46 -9.68 -20.32
C TYR A 151 -5.16 -9.75 -21.82
N ASP A 152 -4.20 -10.60 -22.19
CA ASP A 152 -3.82 -10.83 -23.59
C ASP A 152 -4.09 -12.28 -23.98
N GLN A 153 -4.87 -12.46 -25.04
CA GLN A 153 -5.15 -13.76 -25.63
C GLN A 153 -4.56 -13.85 -27.04
N GLU A 154 -3.67 -14.83 -27.27
CA GLU A 154 -3.00 -14.98 -28.56
C GLU A 154 -3.93 -15.44 -29.69
N SER A 155 -4.95 -16.26 -29.39
CA SER A 155 -5.88 -16.77 -30.41
C SER A 155 -7.30 -16.94 -29.85
N PRO A 156 -8.32 -16.19 -30.36
CA PRO A 156 -8.19 -15.05 -31.28
C PRO A 156 -7.48 -13.88 -30.60
N ASN A 157 -6.73 -13.09 -31.37
CA ASN A 157 -5.97 -11.94 -30.85
C ASN A 157 -6.92 -10.91 -30.20
N ARG A 158 -6.99 -10.90 -28.87
CA ARG A 158 -7.82 -9.99 -28.05
C ARG A 158 -7.02 -9.51 -26.86
N SER A 159 -7.16 -8.24 -26.54
CA SER A 159 -6.56 -7.59 -25.37
C SER A 159 -7.62 -6.77 -24.64
N GLU A 160 -7.67 -6.87 -23.33
CA GLU A 160 -8.58 -6.10 -22.48
C GLU A 160 -7.83 -5.62 -21.23
N LYS A 161 -8.00 -4.31 -20.91
CA LYS A 161 -7.36 -3.67 -19.75
C LYS A 161 -8.41 -3.23 -18.75
N HIS A 162 -8.25 -3.68 -17.50
CA HIS A 162 -9.06 -3.28 -16.37
C HIS A 162 -8.23 -2.49 -15.36
N LYS A 163 -8.80 -1.39 -14.83
CA LYS A 163 -8.25 -0.62 -13.71
C LYS A 163 -9.35 -0.37 -12.70
N ASP A 164 -9.18 -0.91 -11.52
CA ASP A 164 -10.13 -0.78 -10.43
C ASP A 164 -9.45 -0.46 -9.09
N TRP A 165 -10.17 0.27 -8.24
CA TRP A 165 -9.76 0.53 -6.87
C TRP A 165 -10.28 -0.56 -5.95
N GLN A 166 -9.36 -1.30 -5.32
CA GLN A 166 -9.70 -2.31 -4.33
C GLN A 166 -9.43 -1.79 -2.92
N ASN A 167 -10.37 -2.12 -2.03
CA ASN A 167 -10.35 -1.69 -0.64
C ASN A 167 -9.88 -2.82 0.25
N GLY A 168 -9.09 -2.50 1.27
CA GLY A 168 -8.55 -3.50 2.17
C GLY A 168 -8.26 -2.94 3.56
N TRP A 169 -7.81 -3.83 4.42
CA TRP A 169 -7.27 -3.49 5.73
C TRP A 169 -5.77 -3.76 5.77
N THR A 170 -5.05 -2.94 6.53
CA THR A 170 -3.61 -3.05 6.71
C THR A 170 -3.28 -3.18 8.19
N ILE A 171 -2.32 -4.04 8.51
CA ILE A 171 -1.67 -4.10 9.81
C ILE A 171 -0.16 -4.05 9.61
N GLY A 172 0.54 -3.38 10.51
CA GLY A 172 1.99 -3.24 10.45
C GLY A 172 2.66 -3.30 11.81
N LEU A 173 3.95 -3.56 11.79
CA LEU A 173 4.85 -3.55 12.94
C LEU A 173 6.15 -2.86 12.53
N GLY A 174 6.62 -1.93 13.36
CA GLY A 174 7.83 -1.18 13.04
C GLY A 174 8.55 -0.61 14.24
N GLY A 175 9.68 -0.01 13.93
CA GLY A 175 10.47 0.78 14.86
C GLY A 175 10.86 2.11 14.23
N ASP A 176 10.97 3.14 15.07
CA ASP A 176 11.33 4.49 14.68
C ASP A 176 12.44 5.00 15.62
N TYR A 177 13.45 5.66 15.06
CA TYR A 177 14.62 6.10 15.79
C TYR A 177 15.01 7.52 15.44
N PHE A 178 15.02 8.43 16.43
CA PHE A 178 15.55 9.78 16.27
C PHE A 178 17.07 9.75 16.15
N PHE A 179 17.58 10.03 14.97
CA PHE A 179 19.02 10.10 14.71
C PHE A 179 19.57 11.53 14.74
N TYR A 180 18.72 12.53 14.51
CA TYR A 180 19.13 13.93 14.55
C TYR A 180 17.95 14.86 14.84
N LYS A 181 18.01 15.63 15.94
CA LYS A 181 16.99 16.64 16.31
C LYS A 181 15.55 16.19 16.01
N ASN A 182 14.95 16.81 15.01
CA ASN A 182 13.59 16.57 14.56
C ASN A 182 13.47 15.45 13.52
N PHE A 183 14.57 14.76 13.18
CA PHE A 183 14.58 13.70 12.17
C PHE A 183 14.66 12.32 12.78
N SER A 184 13.76 11.46 12.38
CA SER A 184 13.80 10.04 12.72
C SER A 184 13.86 9.17 11.45
N ALA A 185 14.36 7.94 11.61
CA ALA A 185 14.34 6.91 10.61
C ALA A 185 13.48 5.76 11.10
N ASN A 186 12.61 5.24 10.25
CA ASN A 186 11.74 4.12 10.59
C ASN A 186 11.94 2.94 9.64
N LEU A 187 11.68 1.76 10.18
CA LEU A 187 11.57 0.51 9.44
C LEU A 187 10.23 -0.12 9.83
N GLU A 188 9.41 -0.43 8.85
CA GLU A 188 8.09 -1.00 9.08
C GLU A 188 7.81 -2.15 8.11
N TYR A 189 7.32 -3.27 8.65
CA TYR A 189 6.71 -4.34 7.89
C TYR A 189 5.20 -4.20 7.95
N ARG A 190 4.53 -4.31 6.80
CA ARG A 190 3.07 -4.19 6.65
C ARG A 190 2.52 -5.37 5.89
N TYR A 191 1.36 -5.82 6.33
CA TYR A 191 0.51 -6.76 5.63
C TYR A 191 -0.80 -6.10 5.27
N THR A 192 -1.21 -6.17 4.00
CA THR A 192 -2.49 -5.65 3.51
C THR A 192 -3.29 -6.77 2.85
N ASP A 193 -4.55 -6.91 3.24
CA ASP A 193 -5.51 -7.83 2.61
C ASP A 193 -6.62 -6.99 1.95
N PHE A 194 -6.67 -7.02 0.61
CA PHE A 194 -7.67 -6.34 -0.19
C PHE A 194 -8.95 -7.17 -0.39
N GLY A 195 -9.03 -8.35 0.26
CA GLY A 195 -10.17 -9.24 0.15
C GLY A 195 -10.29 -9.90 -1.22
N THR A 196 -11.52 -10.32 -1.53
CA THR A 196 -11.85 -10.95 -2.82
C THR A 196 -12.76 -10.02 -3.61
N ASP A 197 -12.36 -9.67 -4.82
CA ASP A 197 -13.19 -8.93 -5.75
C ASP A 197 -13.61 -9.80 -6.94
N ASN A 198 -14.80 -9.52 -7.50
CA ASN A 198 -15.30 -10.20 -8.68
C ASN A 198 -15.04 -9.34 -9.92
N VAL A 199 -13.94 -9.61 -10.60
CA VAL A 199 -13.61 -8.93 -11.86
C VAL A 199 -14.48 -9.49 -12.99
N ILE A 200 -15.22 -8.59 -13.66
CA ILE A 200 -16.04 -8.94 -14.82
C ILE A 200 -15.20 -8.68 -16.07
N VAL A 201 -14.92 -9.73 -16.84
CA VAL A 201 -14.13 -9.64 -18.07
C VAL A 201 -15.02 -9.95 -19.26
N ALA A 202 -15.22 -8.97 -20.16
CA ALA A 202 -16.09 -9.11 -21.35
C ALA A 202 -15.60 -10.23 -22.29
N MET A 203 -14.29 -10.45 -22.34
CA MET A 203 -13.68 -11.53 -23.13
C MET A 203 -14.19 -12.92 -22.74
N TRP A 204 -14.69 -13.12 -21.52
CA TRP A 204 -15.22 -14.39 -20.99
C TRP A 204 -16.75 -14.36 -20.74
N ASN A 205 -17.49 -13.68 -21.61
CA ASN A 205 -18.95 -13.54 -21.52
C ASN A 205 -19.44 -12.98 -20.19
N ASP A 206 -18.74 -11.97 -19.67
CA ASP A 206 -19.07 -11.29 -18.42
C ASP A 206 -19.16 -12.22 -17.19
N ALA A 207 -18.46 -13.36 -17.21
CA ALA A 207 -18.42 -14.27 -16.08
C ALA A 207 -17.57 -13.65 -14.95
N PRO A 208 -18.11 -13.54 -13.71
CA PRO A 208 -17.35 -13.00 -12.58
C PRO A 208 -16.19 -13.91 -12.22
N GLN A 209 -15.01 -13.31 -12.07
CA GLN A 209 -13.77 -14.00 -11.73
C GLN A 209 -13.36 -13.56 -10.30
N PRO A 210 -13.53 -14.41 -9.27
CA PRO A 210 -13.08 -14.10 -7.92
C PRO A 210 -11.56 -14.04 -7.86
N GLN A 211 -11.01 -12.91 -7.39
CA GLN A 211 -9.58 -12.68 -7.25
C GLN A 211 -9.30 -12.16 -5.85
N GLU A 212 -8.39 -12.81 -5.14
CA GLU A 212 -7.94 -12.44 -3.80
C GLU A 212 -6.54 -11.81 -3.90
N VAL A 213 -6.40 -10.57 -3.42
CA VAL A 213 -5.14 -9.84 -3.47
C VAL A 213 -4.63 -9.59 -2.05
N ARG A 214 -3.39 -10.02 -1.79
CA ARG A 214 -2.65 -9.79 -0.55
C ARG A 214 -1.30 -9.18 -0.85
N GLN A 215 -0.88 -8.25 -0.01
CA GLN A 215 0.36 -7.51 -0.16
C GLN A 215 1.14 -7.49 1.14
N ASP A 216 2.41 -7.84 1.06
CA ASP A 216 3.41 -7.68 2.10
C ASP A 216 4.39 -6.59 1.69
N GLU A 217 4.80 -5.74 2.62
CA GLU A 217 5.71 -4.62 2.36
C GLU A 217 6.74 -4.50 3.48
N LEU A 218 7.96 -4.19 3.10
CA LEU A 218 9.00 -3.73 4.01
C LEU A 218 9.45 -2.35 3.58
N THR A 219 9.23 -1.33 4.44
CA THR A 219 9.53 0.07 4.13
C THR A 219 10.59 0.62 5.07
N PHE A 220 11.45 1.48 4.53
CA PHE A 220 12.37 2.33 5.25
C PHE A 220 12.01 3.78 4.99
N GLY A 221 11.77 4.55 6.03
CA GLY A 221 11.35 5.94 5.93
C GLY A 221 12.22 6.91 6.71
N ILE A 222 12.16 8.18 6.29
CA ILE A 222 12.70 9.33 7.02
C ILE A 222 11.55 10.26 7.34
N THR A 223 11.43 10.63 8.61
CA THR A 223 10.35 11.48 9.14
C THR A 223 10.94 12.77 9.71
N TYR A 224 10.28 13.88 9.42
CA TYR A 224 10.48 15.16 10.09
C TYR A 224 9.33 15.42 11.06
N HIS A 225 9.64 15.68 12.32
CA HIS A 225 8.71 16.04 13.38
C HIS A 225 8.76 17.56 13.63
N PHE A 226 7.60 18.20 13.67
CA PHE A 226 7.49 19.66 13.85
C PHE A 226 7.50 20.09 15.32
#